data_cc45c1a42465eb4e3ca535e8fb07d7bb
#
_entry.id   cc45c1a42465eb4e3ca535e8fb07d7bb
#
_cell.length_a   1.000
_cell.length_b   1.000
_cell.length_c   1.000
_cell.angle_alpha   90.00
_cell.angle_beta   90.00
_cell.angle_gamma   90.00
#
_symmetry.space_group_name_H-M   'P 1'
#
loop_
_entity.id
_entity.type
_entity.pdbx_description
1 polymer ?
#
loop_
_entity_poly.entity_id
_entity_poly.type
_entity_poly.pdbx_seq_one_letter_code
_entity_poly.pdbx_strand_id
1 'polypeptide(L)'
;PVQSAPAPSFGGSPEPAIGGPIGGGPSGGMSPGPAASSDTVVCSKCHSPNNKSFKFCGTCGHPLQGSIPAPAMPSQAAAPVLSSGPKRGSLVLIRPDGSEGDSFSLGDTTPIGRESGGLFASDSYLSPRHATFTFGPDGLSVKDESSLNGIYVRIAADTPTELRDGSVFRIGQEIVRFERLKSSPPQGGVELMGSPSAGLVGRICLLIGRETTGNCYAIPATGLHLGRERGDILFPDDGYVSGLHCRLHEEGGRMLLTDAGSSNGTFVRIDSTAQLPSGSLLLMGQQLFRAEY
;
A
#
# COMPACT_ATOMS: atom_id res chain seq x y z
N PRO A 1 23.93 -51.70 15.67
CA PRO A 1 24.60 -51.10 14.53
C PRO A 1 23.61 -51.06 13.36
N VAL A 2 23.09 -49.91 13.07
CA VAL A 2 22.22 -49.68 11.92
C VAL A 2 23.11 -49.09 10.81
N GLN A 3 23.22 -49.81 9.72
CA GLN A 3 23.97 -49.41 8.54
C GLN A 3 23.23 -48.27 7.82
N SER A 4 23.95 -47.18 7.57
CA SER A 4 23.50 -46.05 6.75
C SER A 4 23.53 -46.42 5.27
N ALA A 5 22.42 -46.19 4.58
CA ALA A 5 22.34 -46.33 3.13
C ALA A 5 22.89 -45.07 2.43
N PRO A 6 23.56 -45.19 1.27
CA PRO A 6 24.13 -44.06 0.56
C PRO A 6 23.06 -43.24 -0.20
N ALA A 7 23.28 -41.93 -0.27
CA ALA A 7 22.45 -41.01 -0.98
C ALA A 7 22.59 -41.17 -2.53
N PRO A 8 21.53 -40.90 -3.31
CA PRO A 8 21.60 -40.95 -4.78
C PRO A 8 22.34 -39.71 -5.33
N SER A 9 23.32 -39.96 -6.20
CA SER A 9 24.02 -38.95 -6.99
C SER A 9 23.17 -38.53 -8.20
N PHE A 10 22.85 -37.23 -8.33
CA PHE A 10 22.24 -36.70 -9.53
C PHE A 10 23.37 -36.32 -10.50
N GLY A 11 23.29 -36.92 -11.71
CA GLY A 11 24.21 -36.70 -12.81
C GLY A 11 24.08 -35.28 -13.40
N GLY A 12 25.23 -34.77 -13.86
CA GLY A 12 25.39 -33.43 -14.40
C GLY A 12 24.64 -33.18 -15.72
N SER A 13 24.20 -31.95 -15.86
CA SER A 13 23.69 -31.39 -17.11
C SER A 13 24.86 -31.06 -18.07
N PRO A 14 24.69 -31.21 -19.39
CA PRO A 14 25.74 -30.86 -20.35
C PRO A 14 25.80 -29.34 -20.62
N GLU A 15 27.00 -28.81 -20.65
CA GLU A 15 27.33 -27.46 -21.13
C GLU A 15 27.06 -27.32 -22.63
N PRO A 16 26.60 -26.17 -23.13
CA PRO A 16 26.55 -25.89 -24.57
C PRO A 16 27.93 -25.41 -25.07
N ALA A 17 28.39 -26.04 -26.12
CA ALA A 17 29.66 -25.78 -26.80
C ALA A 17 29.69 -24.40 -27.48
N ILE A 18 30.85 -23.72 -27.29
CA ILE A 18 31.21 -22.49 -27.96
C ILE A 18 31.78 -22.86 -29.34
N GLY A 19 31.08 -22.41 -30.42
CA GLY A 19 31.58 -22.47 -31.80
C GLY A 19 32.02 -21.08 -32.25
N GLY A 20 33.29 -20.99 -32.68
CA GLY A 20 33.95 -19.79 -33.11
C GLY A 20 33.67 -19.34 -34.55
N PRO A 21 34.45 -18.40 -35.13
CA PRO A 21 33.95 -17.37 -36.02
C PRO A 21 34.12 -17.68 -37.50
N ILE A 22 33.21 -17.14 -38.34
CA ILE A 22 33.46 -17.02 -39.77
C ILE A 22 33.20 -15.58 -40.21
N GLY A 23 34.20 -15.01 -40.85
CA GLY A 23 34.24 -13.64 -41.31
C GLY A 23 33.59 -13.40 -42.67
N GLY A 24 33.58 -12.15 -43.09
CA GLY A 24 33.43 -11.67 -44.46
C GLY A 24 32.23 -10.79 -44.70
N GLY A 25 32.43 -9.46 -44.80
CA GLY A 25 31.46 -8.47 -45.25
C GLY A 25 31.06 -8.65 -46.73
N PRO A 26 30.20 -7.79 -47.24
CA PRO A 26 30.61 -6.46 -47.62
C PRO A 26 29.61 -5.33 -47.31
N SER A 27 30.15 -4.13 -47.35
CA SER A 27 29.51 -2.83 -47.32
C SER A 27 28.24 -2.69 -48.16
N GLY A 28 27.17 -2.16 -47.60
CA GLY A 28 25.95 -1.81 -48.36
C GLY A 28 25.07 -0.88 -47.57
N GLY A 29 25.07 0.41 -47.94
CA GLY A 29 23.91 1.28 -47.88
C GLY A 29 23.42 1.73 -46.48
N MET A 30 23.84 2.92 -46.07
CA MET A 30 23.11 3.74 -45.11
C MET A 30 21.71 4.01 -45.69
N SER A 31 20.70 3.35 -45.15
CA SER A 31 19.31 3.82 -45.27
C SER A 31 19.08 4.89 -44.23
N PRO A 32 18.48 6.02 -44.56
CA PRO A 32 18.13 7.04 -43.56
C PRO A 32 17.09 6.45 -42.60
N GLY A 33 17.36 6.56 -41.32
CA GLY A 33 16.43 6.19 -40.25
C GLY A 33 15.07 6.92 -40.45
N PRO A 34 13.97 6.34 -39.97
CA PRO A 34 12.67 6.96 -40.13
C PRO A 34 12.72 8.36 -39.49
N ALA A 35 12.33 9.35 -40.27
CA ALA A 35 12.16 10.72 -39.85
C ALA A 35 11.41 10.75 -38.51
N ALA A 36 11.92 11.51 -37.59
CA ALA A 36 11.23 11.79 -36.32
C ALA A 36 9.82 12.22 -36.65
N SER A 37 8.85 11.35 -36.34
CA SER A 37 7.44 11.66 -36.55
C SER A 37 7.08 12.85 -35.67
N SER A 38 6.45 13.87 -36.30
CA SER A 38 6.03 15.13 -35.67
C SER A 38 5.00 14.98 -34.54
N ASP A 39 4.80 13.75 -34.04
CA ASP A 39 3.76 13.38 -33.11
C ASP A 39 4.25 13.10 -31.66
N THR A 40 5.44 13.58 -31.31
CA THR A 40 5.95 13.47 -29.95
C THR A 40 5.86 14.80 -29.22
N VAL A 41 5.51 14.73 -27.92
CA VAL A 41 5.55 15.85 -26.97
C VAL A 41 6.42 15.44 -25.77
N VAL A 42 7.27 16.36 -25.31
CA VAL A 42 8.12 16.11 -24.14
C VAL A 42 7.38 16.56 -22.89
N CYS A 43 7.33 15.70 -21.89
CA CYS A 43 6.72 16.01 -20.60
C CYS A 43 7.50 17.14 -19.91
N SER A 44 6.81 18.19 -19.48
CA SER A 44 7.42 19.33 -18.79
C SER A 44 7.95 18.98 -17.38
N LYS A 45 7.50 17.86 -16.80
CA LYS A 45 7.90 17.45 -15.45
C LYS A 45 9.08 16.48 -15.43
N CYS A 46 9.10 15.47 -16.30
CA CYS A 46 10.13 14.41 -16.27
C CYS A 46 10.95 14.32 -17.57
N HIS A 47 10.68 15.19 -18.54
CA HIS A 47 11.34 15.29 -19.85
C HIS A 47 11.27 14.00 -20.71
N SER A 48 10.42 13.04 -20.36
CA SER A 48 10.19 11.84 -21.16
C SER A 48 9.40 12.17 -22.43
N PRO A 49 9.79 11.62 -23.60
CA PRO A 49 9.01 11.78 -24.83
C PRO A 49 7.73 10.95 -24.74
N ASN A 50 6.62 11.52 -25.18
CA ASN A 50 5.30 10.90 -25.21
C ASN A 50 4.64 11.15 -26.55
N ASN A 51 3.67 10.32 -26.94
CA ASN A 51 2.86 10.57 -28.10
C ASN A 51 1.89 11.71 -27.82
N LYS A 52 1.72 12.64 -28.76
CA LYS A 52 0.79 13.80 -28.64
C LYS A 52 -0.66 13.40 -28.39
N SER A 53 -1.06 12.19 -28.75
CA SER A 53 -2.41 11.67 -28.49
C SER A 53 -2.65 11.33 -27.01
N PHE A 54 -1.59 11.24 -26.20
CA PHE A 54 -1.73 10.93 -24.78
C PHE A 54 -2.05 12.21 -23.99
N LYS A 55 -3.06 12.12 -23.14
CA LYS A 55 -3.44 13.21 -22.24
C LYS A 55 -2.50 13.35 -21.04
N PHE A 56 -1.82 12.25 -20.69
CA PHE A 56 -0.92 12.18 -19.55
C PHE A 56 0.41 11.52 -19.94
N CYS A 57 1.48 11.90 -19.28
CA CYS A 57 2.79 11.32 -19.44
C CYS A 57 2.77 9.86 -18.97
N GLY A 58 3.17 8.93 -19.83
CA GLY A 58 3.23 7.51 -19.51
C GLY A 58 4.27 7.15 -18.43
N THR A 59 5.23 8.05 -18.15
CA THR A 59 6.29 7.83 -17.18
C THR A 59 5.97 8.38 -15.79
N CYS A 60 5.36 9.58 -15.69
CA CYS A 60 5.14 10.26 -14.40
C CYS A 60 3.70 10.73 -14.16
N GLY A 61 2.76 10.40 -15.06
CA GLY A 61 1.37 10.79 -14.94
C GLY A 61 1.07 12.30 -15.12
N HIS A 62 2.08 13.13 -15.40
CA HIS A 62 1.87 14.57 -15.55
C HIS A 62 1.03 14.87 -16.81
N PRO A 63 0.04 15.82 -16.77
CA PRO A 63 -0.74 16.21 -17.94
C PRO A 63 0.18 16.73 -19.05
N LEU A 64 0.01 16.24 -20.26
CA LEU A 64 0.72 16.72 -21.45
C LEU A 64 -0.11 17.86 -22.05
N GLN A 65 0.45 19.06 -22.16
CA GLN A 65 -0.24 20.25 -22.71
C GLN A 65 -0.64 20.00 -24.16
N GLY A 66 -1.91 20.25 -24.44
CA GLY A 66 -2.54 20.08 -25.75
C GLY A 66 -4.07 20.00 -25.70
N SER A 67 -4.67 20.19 -24.53
CA SER A 67 -6.13 20.21 -24.42
C SER A 67 -6.66 21.56 -24.93
N ILE A 68 -7.29 21.54 -26.11
CA ILE A 68 -8.22 22.58 -26.56
C ILE A 68 -9.24 22.75 -25.41
N PRO A 69 -9.53 23.96 -24.93
CA PRO A 69 -10.55 24.14 -23.92
C PRO A 69 -11.88 23.65 -24.50
N ALA A 70 -12.39 22.56 -23.94
CA ALA A 70 -13.78 22.19 -24.16
C ALA A 70 -14.64 23.39 -23.72
N PRO A 71 -15.74 23.72 -24.47
CA PRO A 71 -16.62 24.80 -24.07
C PRO A 71 -17.06 24.53 -22.64
N ALA A 72 -16.84 25.52 -21.79
CA ALA A 72 -17.23 25.49 -20.39
C ALA A 72 -18.73 25.24 -20.29
N MET A 73 -19.11 24.01 -20.06
CA MET A 73 -20.38 23.76 -19.38
C MET A 73 -20.26 24.45 -18.01
N PRO A 74 -21.25 25.18 -17.55
CA PRO A 74 -21.19 25.77 -16.22
C PRO A 74 -20.96 24.62 -15.24
N SER A 75 -19.75 24.58 -14.69
CA SER A 75 -19.45 23.76 -13.53
C SER A 75 -20.41 24.25 -12.46
N GLN A 76 -21.48 23.49 -12.23
CA GLN A 76 -22.11 23.52 -10.92
C GLN A 76 -20.99 23.04 -9.99
N ALA A 77 -20.29 24.01 -9.40
CA ALA A 77 -19.50 23.76 -8.22
C ALA A 77 -20.47 23.03 -7.26
N ALA A 78 -20.21 21.74 -7.07
CA ALA A 78 -20.87 21.00 -6.00
C ALA A 78 -20.62 21.85 -4.76
N ALA A 79 -21.67 22.43 -4.22
CA ALA A 79 -21.57 23.18 -2.99
C ALA A 79 -20.88 22.25 -1.98
N PRO A 80 -19.85 22.71 -1.26
CA PRO A 80 -19.23 21.91 -0.24
C PRO A 80 -20.36 21.39 0.64
N VAL A 81 -20.40 20.08 0.88
CA VAL A 81 -21.36 19.50 1.84
C VAL A 81 -20.95 20.09 3.18
N LEU A 82 -21.59 21.20 3.54
CA LEU A 82 -21.39 21.86 4.81
C LEU A 82 -21.87 20.88 5.87
N SER A 83 -20.96 20.47 6.75
CA SER A 83 -21.32 19.75 7.97
C SER A 83 -22.44 20.56 8.65
N SER A 84 -23.62 19.98 8.76
CA SER A 84 -24.75 20.63 9.40
C SER A 84 -24.51 20.60 10.91
N GLY A 85 -23.98 21.68 11.47
CA GLY A 85 -23.75 21.80 12.91
C GLY A 85 -22.55 22.71 13.25
N PRO A 86 -22.38 23.07 14.53
CA PRO A 86 -21.21 23.81 14.96
C PRO A 86 -19.95 23.01 14.68
N LYS A 87 -18.86 23.69 14.30
CA LYS A 87 -17.55 23.07 14.12
C LYS A 87 -17.09 22.48 15.46
N ARG A 88 -16.81 21.18 15.49
CA ARG A 88 -16.31 20.47 16.66
C ARG A 88 -14.85 20.06 16.56
N GLY A 89 -14.33 19.96 15.34
CA GLY A 89 -12.96 19.58 15.06
C GLY A 89 -12.62 19.78 13.59
N SER A 90 -11.48 19.25 13.18
CA SER A 90 -11.01 19.31 11.80
C SER A 90 -10.14 18.12 11.42
N LEU A 91 -10.09 17.81 10.13
CA LEU A 91 -9.04 17.02 9.51
C LEU A 91 -8.06 17.96 8.84
N VAL A 92 -6.81 17.94 9.28
CA VAL A 92 -5.72 18.71 8.70
C VAL A 92 -4.95 17.81 7.74
N LEU A 93 -4.87 18.18 6.47
CA LEU A 93 -4.05 17.48 5.49
C LEU A 93 -2.57 17.63 5.85
N ILE A 94 -1.85 16.50 5.90
CA ILE A 94 -0.40 16.51 6.09
C ILE A 94 0.25 16.20 4.75
N ARG A 95 1.10 17.11 4.28
CA ARG A 95 1.82 16.98 3.02
C ARG A 95 2.99 16.00 3.14
N PRO A 96 3.53 15.50 2.01
CA PRO A 96 4.67 14.57 2.03
C PRO A 96 5.94 15.11 2.70
N ASP A 97 6.09 16.42 2.80
CA ASP A 97 7.20 17.10 3.50
C ASP A 97 6.93 17.27 5.01
N GLY A 98 5.80 16.76 5.50
CA GLY A 98 5.35 16.88 6.90
C GLY A 98 4.67 18.20 7.23
N SER A 99 4.59 19.15 6.30
CA SER A 99 3.90 20.43 6.51
C SER A 99 2.38 20.26 6.52
N GLU A 100 1.70 21.16 7.21
CA GLU A 100 0.25 21.21 7.22
C GLU A 100 -0.29 21.81 5.92
N GLY A 101 -1.33 21.19 5.38
CA GLY A 101 -2.09 21.65 4.22
C GLY A 101 -3.44 22.24 4.61
N ASP A 102 -4.38 22.07 3.70
CA ASP A 102 -5.75 22.52 3.90
C ASP A 102 -6.41 21.73 5.04
N SER A 103 -7.35 22.37 5.73
CA SER A 103 -8.15 21.73 6.77
C SER A 103 -9.60 21.61 6.36
N PHE A 104 -10.22 20.50 6.76
CA PHE A 104 -11.64 20.24 6.57
C PHE A 104 -12.35 20.20 7.91
N SER A 105 -13.38 21.02 8.09
CA SER A 105 -14.12 21.12 9.35
C SER A 105 -15.05 19.93 9.57
N LEU A 106 -15.06 19.41 10.79
CA LEU A 106 -15.94 18.34 11.26
C LEU A 106 -17.02 18.91 12.16
N GLY A 107 -18.30 18.58 11.88
CA GLY A 107 -19.45 18.79 12.75
C GLY A 107 -19.76 17.54 13.59
N ASP A 108 -20.95 17.47 14.18
CA ASP A 108 -21.38 16.32 15.00
C ASP A 108 -21.30 14.99 14.27
N THR A 109 -21.74 14.98 13.01
CA THR A 109 -21.59 13.84 12.09
C THR A 109 -21.25 14.37 10.71
N THR A 110 -20.15 13.88 10.15
CA THR A 110 -19.60 14.37 8.88
C THR A 110 -19.23 13.21 7.96
N PRO A 111 -20.03 12.95 6.91
CA PRO A 111 -19.65 11.99 5.88
C PRO A 111 -18.56 12.59 4.99
N ILE A 112 -17.56 11.78 4.67
CA ILE A 112 -16.42 12.15 3.83
C ILE A 112 -16.23 11.13 2.72
N GLY A 113 -15.93 11.62 1.53
CA GLY A 113 -15.59 10.84 0.36
C GLY A 113 -15.31 11.75 -0.81
N ARG A 114 -15.06 11.16 -1.97
CA ARG A 114 -14.78 11.94 -3.18
C ARG A 114 -15.91 12.91 -3.54
N GLU A 115 -17.17 12.54 -3.23
CA GLU A 115 -18.36 13.40 -3.45
C GLU A 115 -18.45 14.58 -2.48
N SER A 116 -17.67 14.60 -1.40
CA SER A 116 -17.62 15.74 -0.47
C SER A 116 -16.96 16.99 -1.08
N GLY A 117 -16.34 16.86 -2.25
CA GLY A 117 -15.70 17.98 -2.93
C GLY A 117 -14.41 18.44 -2.25
N GLY A 118 -13.96 19.67 -2.57
CA GLY A 118 -12.78 20.28 -1.98
C GLY A 118 -11.53 19.40 -2.13
N LEU A 119 -10.81 19.20 -1.02
CA LEU A 119 -9.55 18.44 -1.00
C LEU A 119 -9.72 16.93 -1.26
N PHE A 120 -10.95 16.41 -1.21
CA PHE A 120 -11.22 14.98 -1.45
C PHE A 120 -11.56 14.66 -2.92
N ALA A 121 -12.02 15.63 -3.69
CA ALA A 121 -12.57 15.42 -5.03
C ALA A 121 -11.57 14.88 -6.05
N SER A 122 -10.30 15.23 -5.91
CA SER A 122 -9.22 14.83 -6.83
C SER A 122 -8.59 13.48 -6.50
N ASP A 123 -8.89 12.90 -5.34
CA ASP A 123 -8.32 11.63 -4.92
C ASP A 123 -9.11 10.44 -5.48
N SER A 124 -8.59 9.83 -6.54
CA SER A 124 -9.21 8.67 -7.20
C SER A 124 -9.23 7.40 -6.35
N TYR A 125 -8.47 7.34 -5.26
CA TYR A 125 -8.45 6.23 -4.30
C TYR A 125 -9.51 6.38 -3.20
N LEU A 126 -10.15 7.55 -3.09
CA LEU A 126 -11.31 7.71 -2.22
C LEU A 126 -12.57 7.17 -2.90
N SER A 127 -13.35 6.37 -2.18
CA SER A 127 -14.70 6.01 -2.59
C SER A 127 -15.60 7.26 -2.59
N PRO A 128 -16.67 7.32 -3.39
CA PRO A 128 -17.62 8.42 -3.38
C PRO A 128 -18.10 8.76 -1.97
N ARG A 129 -18.46 7.71 -1.20
CA ARG A 129 -18.70 7.74 0.25
C ARG A 129 -17.66 6.82 0.88
N HIS A 130 -16.74 7.37 1.66
CA HIS A 130 -15.58 6.63 2.16
C HIS A 130 -15.62 6.42 3.67
N ALA A 131 -15.90 7.48 4.41
CA ALA A 131 -15.87 7.51 5.86
C ALA A 131 -17.01 8.34 6.43
N THR A 132 -17.42 8.05 7.66
CA THR A 132 -18.25 8.95 8.46
C THR A 132 -17.56 9.23 9.79
N PHE A 133 -17.32 10.50 10.05
CA PHE A 133 -16.76 10.97 11.31
C PHE A 133 -17.90 11.41 12.25
N THR A 134 -17.86 10.96 13.49
CA THR A 134 -18.93 11.26 14.48
C THR A 134 -18.32 11.62 15.82
N PHE A 135 -18.75 12.75 16.39
CA PHE A 135 -18.46 13.13 17.77
C PHE A 135 -19.48 12.51 18.72
N GLY A 136 -19.00 11.63 19.58
CA GLY A 136 -19.75 11.02 20.67
C GLY A 136 -19.29 11.47 22.04
N PRO A 137 -19.81 10.83 23.11
CA PRO A 137 -19.37 11.10 24.49
C PRO A 137 -17.88 10.83 24.70
N ASP A 138 -17.35 9.82 24.00
CA ASP A 138 -15.97 9.36 24.12
C ASP A 138 -15.01 10.06 23.13
N GLY A 139 -15.44 11.15 22.48
CA GLY A 139 -14.66 11.91 21.52
C GLY A 139 -15.03 11.60 20.07
N LEU A 140 -14.04 11.72 19.17
CA LEU A 140 -14.20 11.51 17.75
C LEU A 140 -14.05 10.03 17.38
N SER A 141 -15.00 9.51 16.63
CA SER A 141 -14.92 8.20 15.98
C SER A 141 -14.97 8.32 14.47
N VAL A 142 -14.34 7.38 13.76
CA VAL A 142 -14.45 7.22 12.32
C VAL A 142 -15.01 5.84 12.00
N LYS A 143 -15.98 5.79 11.08
CA LYS A 143 -16.55 4.58 10.52
C LYS A 143 -16.18 4.48 9.05
N ASP A 144 -15.71 3.32 8.62
CA ASP A 144 -15.52 3.01 7.21
C ASP A 144 -16.87 2.66 6.57
N GLU A 145 -17.26 3.38 5.54
CA GLU A 145 -18.52 3.17 4.81
C GLU A 145 -18.37 2.09 3.71
N SER A 146 -17.69 0.99 4.03
CA SER A 146 -17.35 -0.09 3.09
C SER A 146 -16.54 0.42 1.91
N SER A 147 -15.59 1.28 2.18
CA SER A 147 -14.75 1.89 1.17
C SER A 147 -13.87 0.86 0.46
N LEU A 148 -13.51 1.16 -0.80
CA LEU A 148 -12.73 0.22 -1.60
C LEU A 148 -11.32 -0.01 -1.02
N ASN A 149 -10.68 1.06 -0.56
CA ASN A 149 -9.28 1.03 -0.12
C ASN A 149 -9.10 1.03 1.41
N GLY A 150 -10.18 1.25 2.17
CA GLY A 150 -10.14 1.27 3.63
C GLY A 150 -9.59 2.56 4.23
N ILE A 151 -9.67 2.62 5.54
CA ILE A 151 -9.13 3.69 6.38
C ILE A 151 -8.04 3.08 7.26
N TYR A 152 -6.88 3.72 7.31
CA TYR A 152 -5.75 3.24 8.09
C TYR A 152 -5.39 4.27 9.15
N VAL A 153 -5.22 3.82 10.39
CA VAL A 153 -4.83 4.66 11.52
C VAL A 153 -3.40 4.34 11.92
N ARG A 154 -2.58 5.39 12.12
CA ARG A 154 -1.19 5.24 12.57
C ARG A 154 -1.16 4.66 13.99
N ILE A 155 -0.35 3.63 14.19
CA ILE A 155 -0.08 3.12 15.53
C ILE A 155 1.02 3.95 16.22
N ALA A 156 1.01 3.97 17.55
CA ALA A 156 2.07 4.63 18.29
C ALA A 156 3.38 3.86 18.16
N ALA A 157 4.49 4.59 18.00
CA ALA A 157 5.82 3.99 17.98
C ALA A 157 6.10 3.24 19.30
N ASP A 158 6.84 2.16 19.21
CA ASP A 158 7.26 1.31 20.34
C ASP A 158 6.11 0.76 21.19
N THR A 159 4.86 0.88 20.70
CA THR A 159 3.68 0.39 21.40
C THR A 159 3.07 -0.80 20.64
N PRO A 160 3.02 -2.01 21.25
CA PRO A 160 2.43 -3.16 20.60
C PRO A 160 0.94 -2.98 20.30
N THR A 161 0.55 -3.23 19.06
CA THR A 161 -0.84 -3.21 18.60
C THR A 161 -1.25 -4.62 18.19
N GLU A 162 -2.37 -5.11 18.72
CA GLU A 162 -2.85 -6.46 18.41
C GLU A 162 -3.40 -6.55 17.00
N LEU A 163 -2.95 -7.56 16.24
CA LEU A 163 -3.50 -7.96 14.96
C LEU A 163 -4.39 -9.19 15.12
N ARG A 164 -5.58 -9.14 14.56
CA ARG A 164 -6.50 -10.29 14.43
C ARG A 164 -6.26 -11.00 13.11
N ASP A 165 -6.77 -12.23 13.00
CA ASP A 165 -6.76 -12.95 11.72
C ASP A 165 -7.46 -12.13 10.64
N GLY A 166 -6.77 -11.87 9.52
CA GLY A 166 -7.23 -11.02 8.44
C GLY A 166 -6.90 -9.52 8.58
N SER A 167 -6.32 -9.09 9.71
CA SER A 167 -5.90 -7.68 9.87
C SER A 167 -4.95 -7.25 8.77
N VAL A 168 -5.16 -6.03 8.26
CA VAL A 168 -4.34 -5.41 7.22
C VAL A 168 -3.60 -4.22 7.79
N PHE A 169 -2.31 -4.11 7.50
CA PHE A 169 -1.50 -2.96 7.88
C PHE A 169 -0.68 -2.45 6.68
N ARG A 170 -0.21 -1.22 6.78
CA ARG A 170 0.57 -0.57 5.73
C ARG A 170 1.86 0.00 6.32
N ILE A 171 2.98 -0.24 5.61
CA ILE A 171 4.29 0.37 5.82
C ILE A 171 4.76 0.92 4.48
N GLY A 172 5.09 2.22 4.42
CA GLY A 172 5.40 2.84 3.13
C GLY A 172 4.26 2.64 2.11
N GLN A 173 4.56 2.04 0.96
CA GLN A 173 3.60 1.68 -0.07
C GLN A 173 3.10 0.23 0.05
N GLU A 174 3.72 -0.57 0.91
CA GLU A 174 3.41 -1.98 1.08
C GLU A 174 2.15 -2.17 1.91
N ILE A 175 1.19 -2.92 1.38
CA ILE A 175 -0.04 -3.32 2.06
C ILE A 175 0.08 -4.80 2.40
N VAL A 176 -0.02 -5.11 3.68
CA VAL A 176 0.29 -6.43 4.23
C VAL A 176 -0.91 -6.96 5.02
N ARG A 177 -1.31 -8.20 4.73
CA ARG A 177 -2.36 -8.90 5.49
C ARG A 177 -1.73 -9.97 6.38
N PHE A 178 -2.11 -9.97 7.64
CA PHE A 178 -1.80 -11.04 8.57
C PHE A 178 -2.87 -12.13 8.50
N GLU A 179 -2.44 -13.39 8.45
CA GLU A 179 -3.30 -14.58 8.51
C GLU A 179 -2.73 -15.54 9.56
N ARG A 180 -3.59 -15.91 10.53
CA ARG A 180 -3.20 -16.85 11.57
C ARG A 180 -3.14 -18.27 11.02
N LEU A 181 -2.15 -19.03 11.44
CA LEU A 181 -2.09 -20.45 11.13
C LEU A 181 -3.26 -21.18 11.84
N LYS A 182 -4.03 -21.91 11.05
CA LYS A 182 -5.13 -22.76 11.55
C LYS A 182 -4.73 -24.21 11.34
N SER A 183 -4.70 -24.98 12.42
CA SER A 183 -4.60 -26.44 12.31
C SER A 183 -5.93 -26.99 11.81
N SER A 184 -5.87 -27.89 10.84
CA SER A 184 -7.06 -28.59 10.37
C SER A 184 -7.19 -29.91 11.17
N PRO A 185 -8.33 -30.15 11.84
CA PRO A 185 -8.53 -31.42 12.52
C PRO A 185 -8.65 -32.56 11.51
N PRO A 186 -8.36 -33.81 11.92
CA PRO A 186 -8.58 -34.97 11.08
C PRO A 186 -10.00 -35.07 10.57
N GLN A 187 -10.20 -35.49 9.33
CA GLN A 187 -11.50 -35.67 8.72
C GLN A 187 -11.78 -37.19 8.55
N GLY A 188 -12.83 -37.69 9.19
CA GLY A 188 -13.16 -39.13 9.16
C GLY A 188 -12.05 -40.03 9.71
N GLY A 189 -11.26 -39.53 10.67
CA GLY A 189 -10.12 -40.25 11.25
C GLY A 189 -8.83 -40.23 10.39
N VAL A 190 -8.84 -39.47 9.30
CA VAL A 190 -7.67 -39.30 8.40
C VAL A 190 -6.99 -37.96 8.69
N GLU A 191 -5.69 -38.02 9.01
CA GLU A 191 -4.84 -36.82 9.15
C GLU A 191 -4.67 -36.15 7.81
N LEU A 192 -4.74 -34.81 7.81
CA LEU A 192 -4.48 -34.00 6.61
C LEU A 192 -2.96 -33.85 6.42
N MET A 193 -2.47 -34.19 5.23
CA MET A 193 -1.08 -34.00 4.87
C MET A 193 -0.78 -32.53 4.64
N GLY A 194 0.36 -32.06 5.10
CA GLY A 194 0.87 -30.73 4.89
C GLY A 194 2.37 -30.65 5.16
N SER A 195 2.98 -29.54 4.77
CA SER A 195 4.37 -29.27 5.16
C SER A 195 4.50 -29.08 6.67
N PRO A 196 5.65 -29.41 7.27
CA PRO A 196 5.89 -29.18 8.69
C PRO A 196 5.64 -27.70 9.06
N SER A 197 4.81 -27.47 10.08
CA SER A 197 4.44 -26.13 10.54
C SER A 197 4.83 -25.87 12.01
N ALA A 198 5.62 -26.76 12.61
CA ALA A 198 6.08 -26.59 13.98
C ALA A 198 6.87 -25.27 14.14
N GLY A 199 6.53 -24.49 15.16
CA GLY A 199 7.15 -23.20 15.42
C GLY A 199 6.67 -22.05 14.51
N LEU A 200 5.66 -22.27 13.66
CA LEU A 200 4.99 -21.21 12.89
C LEU A 200 3.67 -20.81 13.56
N VAL A 201 3.37 -19.51 13.55
CA VAL A 201 2.17 -18.92 14.18
C VAL A 201 1.18 -18.35 13.18
N GLY A 202 1.63 -18.07 11.97
CA GLY A 202 0.83 -17.46 10.92
C GLY A 202 1.65 -17.18 9.68
N ARG A 203 1.10 -16.32 8.83
CA ARG A 203 1.81 -15.75 7.69
C ARG A 203 1.40 -14.30 7.47
N ILE A 204 2.24 -13.55 6.80
CA ILE A 204 1.87 -12.27 6.19
C ILE A 204 1.91 -12.41 4.68
N CYS A 205 0.95 -11.76 4.01
CA CYS A 205 0.85 -11.75 2.56
C CYS A 205 0.79 -10.32 2.05
N LEU A 206 1.59 -9.99 1.04
CA LEU A 206 1.52 -8.71 0.35
C LEU A 206 0.22 -8.65 -0.47
N LEU A 207 -0.51 -7.55 -0.39
CA LEU A 207 -1.71 -7.31 -1.19
C LEU A 207 -1.32 -6.48 -2.41
N ILE A 208 -1.28 -7.11 -3.59
CA ILE A 208 -0.96 -6.45 -4.86
C ILE A 208 -2.20 -6.02 -5.65
N GLY A 209 -3.38 -6.31 -5.11
CA GLY A 209 -4.69 -5.95 -5.65
C GLY A 209 -5.78 -6.37 -4.67
N ARG A 210 -7.02 -6.01 -4.97
CA ARG A 210 -8.13 -6.24 -4.05
C ARG A 210 -8.30 -7.72 -3.67
N GLU A 211 -8.23 -8.60 -4.67
CA GLU A 211 -8.43 -10.06 -4.52
C GLU A 211 -7.11 -10.84 -4.74
N THR A 212 -6.01 -10.13 -4.97
CA THR A 212 -4.74 -10.75 -5.37
C THR A 212 -3.69 -10.55 -4.29
N THR A 213 -3.19 -11.67 -3.79
CA THR A 213 -2.01 -11.70 -2.91
C THR A 213 -0.76 -11.93 -3.75
N GLY A 214 0.30 -11.20 -3.42
CA GLY A 214 1.66 -11.44 -3.88
C GLY A 214 2.38 -12.46 -3.00
N ASN A 215 3.64 -12.18 -2.68
CA ASN A 215 4.45 -13.03 -1.82
C ASN A 215 3.83 -13.16 -0.42
N CYS A 216 3.87 -14.39 0.11
CA CYS A 216 3.48 -14.67 1.47
C CYS A 216 4.69 -15.25 2.24
N TYR A 217 4.83 -14.83 3.48
CA TYR A 217 5.95 -15.20 4.35
C TYR A 217 5.42 -15.80 5.64
N ALA A 218 5.91 -16.98 6.00
CA ALA A 218 5.56 -17.62 7.27
C ALA A 218 6.15 -16.83 8.45
N ILE A 219 5.40 -16.73 9.54
CA ILE A 219 5.81 -16.05 10.77
C ILE A 219 6.26 -17.13 11.77
N PRO A 220 7.55 -17.20 12.13
CA PRO A 220 8.01 -18.05 13.21
C PRO A 220 7.55 -17.49 14.57
N ALA A 221 7.49 -18.36 15.59
CA ALA A 221 7.13 -17.96 16.96
C ALA A 221 8.09 -16.89 17.54
N THR A 222 9.33 -16.81 17.03
CA THR A 222 10.31 -15.76 17.37
C THR A 222 9.95 -14.38 16.82
N GLY A 223 9.00 -14.32 15.88
CA GLY A 223 8.57 -13.12 15.21
C GLY A 223 9.33 -12.82 13.92
N LEU A 224 8.97 -11.69 13.28
CA LEU A 224 9.57 -11.17 12.06
C LEU A 224 9.82 -9.66 12.18
N HIS A 225 10.90 -9.21 11.55
CA HIS A 225 11.17 -7.79 11.35
C HIS A 225 11.03 -7.43 9.87
N LEU A 226 10.40 -6.28 9.61
CA LEU A 226 10.22 -5.74 8.26
C LEU A 226 10.97 -4.41 8.15
N GLY A 227 11.65 -4.21 7.04
CA GLY A 227 12.36 -2.96 6.80
C GLY A 227 12.86 -2.82 5.37
N ARG A 228 13.49 -1.68 5.07
CA ARG A 228 14.10 -1.46 3.76
C ARG A 228 15.48 -2.11 3.65
N GLU A 229 16.27 -2.08 4.72
CA GLU A 229 17.67 -2.49 4.72
C GLU A 229 17.98 -3.59 5.73
N ARG A 230 17.17 -3.68 6.80
CA ARG A 230 17.35 -4.61 7.92
C ARG A 230 16.03 -5.24 8.28
N GLY A 231 16.08 -6.53 8.60
CA GLY A 231 14.92 -7.33 8.96
C GLY A 231 14.93 -8.67 8.24
N ASP A 232 13.93 -9.46 8.50
CA ASP A 232 13.72 -10.77 7.90
C ASP A 232 13.07 -10.66 6.52
N ILE A 233 12.29 -9.59 6.32
CA ILE A 233 11.65 -9.25 5.05
C ILE A 233 12.05 -7.83 4.66
N LEU A 234 12.59 -7.70 3.45
CA LEU A 234 13.12 -6.44 2.96
C LEU A 234 12.31 -5.89 1.79
N PHE A 235 12.13 -4.55 1.79
CA PHE A 235 11.51 -3.76 0.74
C PHE A 235 12.51 -2.69 0.25
N PRO A 236 13.59 -3.08 -0.45
CA PRO A 236 14.69 -2.18 -0.77
C PRO A 236 14.30 -1.04 -1.71
N ASP A 237 13.27 -1.26 -2.53
CA ASP A 237 12.80 -0.30 -3.53
C ASP A 237 11.75 0.69 -3.00
N ASP A 238 11.23 0.49 -1.76
CA ASP A 238 10.28 1.42 -1.14
C ASP A 238 11.00 2.44 -0.25
N GLY A 239 11.20 3.64 -0.79
CA GLY A 239 11.84 4.75 -0.08
C GLY A 239 11.07 5.26 1.15
N TYR A 240 9.80 4.88 1.32
CA TYR A 240 8.97 5.23 2.47
C TYR A 240 9.09 4.20 3.61
N VAL A 241 9.67 3.03 3.36
CA VAL A 241 9.99 2.05 4.41
C VAL A 241 11.32 2.43 5.06
N SER A 242 11.36 2.54 6.39
CA SER A 242 12.59 2.79 7.13
C SER A 242 13.53 1.59 7.11
N GLY A 243 14.83 1.80 7.35
CA GLY A 243 15.86 0.75 7.35
C GLY A 243 15.47 -0.48 8.19
N LEU A 244 14.97 -0.27 9.41
CA LEU A 244 14.16 -1.20 10.18
C LEU A 244 12.83 -0.48 10.46
N HIS A 245 11.68 -1.06 10.08
CA HIS A 245 10.43 -0.33 10.10
C HIS A 245 9.49 -0.80 11.21
N CYS A 246 9.19 -2.08 11.25
CA CYS A 246 8.30 -2.65 12.25
C CYS A 246 8.65 -4.11 12.57
N ARG A 247 8.04 -4.61 13.63
CA ARG A 247 8.21 -5.98 14.10
C ARG A 247 6.85 -6.62 14.34
N LEU A 248 6.72 -7.89 13.94
CA LEU A 248 5.63 -8.79 14.35
C LEU A 248 6.17 -9.80 15.34
N HIS A 249 5.46 -10.06 16.43
CA HIS A 249 5.78 -11.12 17.36
C HIS A 249 4.53 -11.64 18.05
N GLU A 250 4.60 -12.88 18.52
CA GLU A 250 3.51 -13.48 19.30
C GLU A 250 3.79 -13.33 20.78
N GLU A 251 2.77 -12.93 21.53
CA GLU A 251 2.81 -12.89 22.98
C GLU A 251 1.46 -13.32 23.55
N GLY A 252 1.47 -14.37 24.38
CA GLY A 252 0.25 -14.89 25.02
C GLY A 252 -0.85 -15.28 24.02
N GLY A 253 -0.49 -15.88 22.89
CA GLY A 253 -1.41 -16.27 21.84
C GLY A 253 -1.94 -15.12 20.98
N ARG A 254 -1.47 -13.89 21.19
CA ARG A 254 -1.83 -12.70 20.41
C ARG A 254 -0.71 -12.33 19.45
N MET A 255 -1.05 -11.98 18.23
CA MET A 255 -0.09 -11.39 17.29
C MET A 255 -0.02 -9.90 17.51
N LEU A 256 1.17 -9.39 17.73
CA LEU A 256 1.44 -7.98 18.02
C LEU A 256 2.29 -7.38 16.90
N LEU A 257 1.89 -6.20 16.43
CA LEU A 257 2.64 -5.35 15.50
C LEU A 257 3.17 -4.15 16.29
N THR A 258 4.47 -3.90 16.18
CA THR A 258 5.13 -2.76 16.83
C THR A 258 5.89 -1.97 15.79
N ASP A 259 5.63 -0.67 15.69
CA ASP A 259 6.44 0.27 14.91
C ASP A 259 7.79 0.49 15.61
N ALA A 260 8.90 0.30 14.93
CA ALA A 260 10.25 0.39 15.48
C ALA A 260 10.83 1.82 15.40
N GLY A 261 10.01 2.85 15.57
CA GLY A 261 10.40 4.25 15.42
C GLY A 261 10.59 4.66 13.95
N SER A 262 9.73 4.15 13.07
CA SER A 262 9.83 4.44 11.64
C SER A 262 9.54 5.91 11.33
N SER A 263 10.17 6.46 10.27
CA SER A 263 10.00 7.86 9.87
C SER A 263 8.58 8.18 9.41
N ASN A 264 8.00 7.29 8.62
CA ASN A 264 6.68 7.51 8.02
C ASN A 264 5.53 6.86 8.79
N GLY A 265 5.82 5.99 9.75
CA GLY A 265 4.86 5.30 10.59
C GLY A 265 4.30 4.02 9.99
N THR A 266 3.80 3.19 10.89
CA THR A 266 3.05 1.98 10.58
C THR A 266 1.56 2.26 10.79
N PHE A 267 0.72 1.84 9.84
CA PHE A 267 -0.72 2.12 9.86
C PHE A 267 -1.51 0.81 9.83
N VAL A 268 -2.51 0.69 10.67
CA VAL A 268 -3.41 -0.47 10.70
C VAL A 268 -4.78 -0.08 10.15
N ARG A 269 -5.30 -0.89 9.23
CA ARG A 269 -6.65 -0.70 8.68
C ARG A 269 -7.68 -0.97 9.76
N ILE A 270 -8.67 -0.08 9.88
CA ILE A 270 -9.80 -0.31 10.80
C ILE A 270 -10.74 -1.37 10.22
N ASP A 271 -11.34 -2.21 11.07
CA ASP A 271 -12.29 -3.23 10.62
C ASP A 271 -13.62 -2.59 10.18
N SER A 272 -14.15 -1.69 10.98
CA SER A 272 -15.39 -0.95 10.67
C SER A 272 -15.40 0.43 11.31
N THR A 273 -15.10 0.54 12.59
CA THR A 273 -15.12 1.79 13.36
C THR A 273 -13.92 1.85 14.30
N ALA A 274 -13.32 3.03 14.42
CA ALA A 274 -12.24 3.29 15.36
C ALA A 274 -12.46 4.61 16.11
N GLN A 275 -12.04 4.67 17.37
CA GLN A 275 -11.91 5.91 18.13
C GLN A 275 -10.62 6.62 17.71
N LEU A 276 -10.68 7.91 17.52
CA LEU A 276 -9.57 8.76 17.13
C LEU A 276 -9.28 9.79 18.22
N PRO A 277 -8.34 9.54 19.11
CA PRO A 277 -7.82 10.62 19.99
C PRO A 277 -7.36 11.83 19.18
N SER A 278 -7.49 13.03 19.73
CA SER A 278 -6.99 14.24 19.08
C SER A 278 -5.50 14.09 18.76
N GLY A 279 -5.08 14.47 17.56
CA GLY A 279 -3.73 14.25 17.04
C GLY A 279 -3.54 12.94 16.29
N SER A 280 -4.55 12.06 16.21
CA SER A 280 -4.47 10.82 15.44
C SER A 280 -4.19 11.09 13.98
N LEU A 281 -3.24 10.34 13.41
CA LEU A 281 -2.93 10.35 11.98
C LEU A 281 -3.66 9.20 11.28
N LEU A 282 -4.31 9.51 10.16
CA LEU A 282 -5.06 8.54 9.38
C LEU A 282 -4.80 8.71 7.88
N LEU A 283 -4.70 7.58 7.19
CA LEU A 283 -4.62 7.52 5.74
C LEU A 283 -5.99 7.18 5.17
N MET A 284 -6.48 8.02 4.26
CA MET A 284 -7.68 7.77 3.45
C MET A 284 -7.32 8.10 2.00
N GLY A 285 -7.54 7.14 1.10
CA GLY A 285 -7.04 7.27 -0.26
C GLY A 285 -5.51 7.38 -0.30
N GLN A 286 -5.00 8.43 -0.94
CA GLN A 286 -3.56 8.74 -0.96
C GLN A 286 -3.15 9.87 0.00
N GLN A 287 -4.06 10.32 0.85
CA GLN A 287 -3.86 11.50 1.69
C GLN A 287 -3.71 11.12 3.16
N LEU A 288 -2.78 11.80 3.83
CA LEU A 288 -2.56 11.69 5.26
C LEU A 288 -3.26 12.87 5.95
N PHE A 289 -4.07 12.56 6.94
CA PHE A 289 -4.79 13.55 7.73
C PHE A 289 -4.44 13.44 9.21
N ARG A 290 -4.45 14.58 9.90
CA ARG A 290 -4.45 14.63 11.36
C ARG A 290 -5.82 15.08 11.85
N ALA A 291 -6.41 14.30 12.74
CA ALA A 291 -7.66 14.65 13.42
C ALA A 291 -7.40 15.58 14.60
N GLU A 292 -8.07 16.72 14.64
CA GLU A 292 -7.90 17.73 15.70
C GLU A 292 -9.25 18.17 16.25
N TYR A 293 -9.37 18.21 17.58
CA TYR A 293 -10.56 18.67 18.30
C TYR A 293 -10.27 19.02 19.76
#